data_02793d93d4d14d054376d570b6e7a62f
#
_entry.id   02793d93d4d14d054376d570b6e7a62f
#
_cell.length_a   1.000
_cell.length_b   1.000
_cell.length_c   1.000
_cell.angle_alpha   90.00
_cell.angle_beta   90.00
_cell.angle_gamma   90.00
#
_symmetry.space_group_name_H-M   'P 1'
#
loop_
_entity.id
_entity.type
_entity.pdbx_description
1 polymer ?
#
loop_
_entity_poly.entity_id
_entity_poly.type
_entity_poly.pdbx_seq_one_letter_code
_entity_poly.pdbx_strand_id
1 'polypeptide(L)'
;MDNQNGNKDNNKNNKQGFSFVILITMLTALLVFAMYQFQGVDSDQEITYNKFLKMIDEKKVEKVEIKSDRILITAKKESGDKVNKEYYTGRMNDDQLVEKLEKAKIDFNQEVPDTTSAIVAQYAMNIIPLVIFIALIVWMTRKMSKGGGMMGIGKSNAKMYVEKQTGVTFKDVAGQDEAKESLQEVVDFLHNPGKYTSVGAKLPKGALLGGPPGTGKTLLAKAVAGEAKVPFFSLSGSAFVEMYVGVGASRVRDLFKQAQQMAPCIIFIDEIDAIGKSRDTQMGGNDEREQTLNQLLAEMDGFESNKGLVLLAATNRPEMLDPALLRPGRFDRRIIVERPDLKGRVEVLKVHSKDVKMDETVDLEAIALATSGAVGSDLANMINEAAINAVKNGRNAVSQADLFEAVEVVLVGKEKKDRVMNQEERKIVSYHEVGHALVSALQKDSEPVQKITIVPRTMGALGYVMQTPEEEKFLNTKKELQAMLVGMLGGRAAEEIVFDTVTTGASNDIEKATSVARAMITQYGMSEKFGLIGLESVQNRYLDGRPVMNCGQETASEIDHEVMKMLKEAYEEAKKLLSEHRESLDKIAAFLIEKETITGKEFMKIFHEVEGIAEE
;
A
#
# COMPACT_ATOMS: atom_id res chain seq x y z
N MET A 1 -6.24 -6.73 -35.03
CA MET A 1 -6.00 -5.57 -35.89
C MET A 1 -6.60 -4.34 -35.19
N ASP A 2 -5.68 -3.45 -34.86
CA ASP A 2 -5.84 -2.03 -34.60
C ASP A 2 -6.76 -1.50 -33.49
N ASN A 3 -6.15 -1.11 -32.38
CA ASN A 3 -6.18 0.28 -31.92
C ASN A 3 -5.12 0.57 -30.83
N GLN A 4 -3.87 0.71 -31.23
CA GLN A 4 -2.84 1.39 -30.46
C GLN A 4 -2.63 2.76 -31.09
N ASN A 5 -3.38 3.78 -30.66
CA ASN A 5 -3.06 5.18 -31.00
C ASN A 5 -3.79 6.20 -30.12
N GLY A 6 -3.53 6.20 -28.81
CA GLY A 6 -4.10 7.18 -27.88
C GLY A 6 -3.14 7.82 -26.90
N ASN A 7 -1.85 7.42 -26.87
CA ASN A 7 -0.97 7.83 -25.78
C ASN A 7 0.32 8.57 -26.20
N LYS A 8 0.38 9.10 -27.44
CA LYS A 8 1.58 9.85 -27.91
C LYS A 8 1.45 11.38 -27.87
N ASP A 9 0.26 11.94 -27.76
CA ASP A 9 0.08 13.40 -27.90
C ASP A 9 0.21 14.19 -26.59
N ASN A 10 0.01 13.59 -25.43
CA ASN A 10 0.17 14.31 -24.14
C ASN A 10 1.62 14.52 -23.70
N ASN A 11 2.58 13.78 -24.25
CA ASN A 11 4.00 13.93 -23.91
C ASN A 11 4.75 14.95 -24.78
N LYS A 12 4.16 15.38 -25.89
CA LYS A 12 4.72 16.45 -26.76
C LYS A 12 4.49 17.85 -26.18
N ASN A 13 3.33 18.11 -25.55
CA ASN A 13 3.01 19.44 -25.02
C ASN A 13 3.83 19.84 -23.79
N ASN A 14 4.20 18.88 -22.93
CA ASN A 14 5.05 19.17 -21.76
C ASN A 14 6.52 19.41 -22.14
N LYS A 15 7.02 18.75 -23.18
CA LYS A 15 8.38 18.99 -23.69
C LYS A 15 8.50 20.35 -24.40
N GLN A 16 7.44 20.84 -25.06
CA GLN A 16 7.43 22.14 -25.70
C GLN A 16 7.42 23.29 -24.67
N GLY A 17 6.71 23.17 -23.56
CA GLY A 17 6.72 24.18 -22.49
C GLY A 17 8.09 24.31 -21.81
N PHE A 18 8.74 23.20 -21.51
CA PHE A 18 10.05 23.16 -20.87
C PHE A 18 11.16 23.67 -21.83
N SER A 19 11.11 23.28 -23.11
CA SER A 19 12.04 23.79 -24.13
C SER A 19 11.89 25.29 -24.37
N PHE A 20 10.68 25.84 -24.22
CA PHE A 20 10.42 27.28 -24.39
C PHE A 20 10.96 28.10 -23.21
N VAL A 21 10.88 27.62 -21.99
CA VAL A 21 11.49 28.25 -20.81
C VAL A 21 13.01 28.25 -20.92
N ILE A 22 13.62 27.16 -21.36
CA ILE A 22 15.07 27.07 -21.59
C ILE A 22 15.50 28.04 -22.72
N LEU A 23 14.71 28.16 -23.80
CA LEU A 23 15.00 29.08 -24.90
C LEU A 23 14.98 30.53 -24.42
N ILE A 24 14.02 30.94 -23.61
CA ILE A 24 13.90 32.30 -23.06
C ILE A 24 15.05 32.61 -22.09
N THR A 25 15.39 31.70 -21.19
CA THR A 25 16.54 31.90 -20.28
C THR A 25 17.86 31.95 -21.05
N MET A 26 18.00 31.19 -22.11
CA MET A 26 19.18 31.24 -22.99
C MET A 26 19.26 32.56 -23.78
N LEU A 27 18.11 33.05 -24.28
CA LEU A 27 18.03 34.32 -25.02
C LEU A 27 18.29 35.53 -24.11
N THR A 28 17.78 35.53 -22.88
CA THR A 28 18.06 36.59 -21.89
C THR A 28 19.52 36.59 -21.45
N ALA A 29 20.11 35.39 -21.23
CA ALA A 29 21.53 35.26 -20.91
C ALA A 29 22.41 35.74 -22.07
N LEU A 30 22.03 35.45 -23.30
CA LEU A 30 22.75 35.87 -24.53
C LEU A 30 22.65 37.39 -24.74
N LEU A 31 21.51 37.99 -24.42
CA LEU A 31 21.30 39.45 -24.49
C LEU A 31 22.11 40.18 -23.40
N VAL A 32 22.17 39.67 -22.18
CA VAL A 32 23.03 40.20 -21.11
C VAL A 32 24.51 40.04 -21.48
N PHE A 33 24.90 38.91 -22.04
CA PHE A 33 26.27 38.68 -22.50
C PHE A 33 26.64 39.59 -23.66
N ALA A 34 25.75 39.82 -24.63
CA ALA A 34 25.96 40.75 -25.72
C ALA A 34 26.11 42.20 -25.21
N MET A 35 25.28 42.61 -24.22
CA MET A 35 25.42 43.94 -23.60
C MET A 35 26.75 44.08 -22.85
N TYR A 36 27.29 43.01 -22.25
CA TYR A 36 28.62 43.04 -21.61
C TYR A 36 29.77 43.15 -22.62
N GLN A 37 29.64 42.58 -23.80
CA GLN A 37 30.62 42.66 -24.89
C GLN A 37 30.61 44.01 -25.59
N PHE A 38 29.48 44.74 -25.57
CA PHE A 38 29.37 46.08 -26.21
C PHE A 38 29.88 47.22 -25.31
N GLN A 39 30.29 46.97 -24.06
CA GLN A 39 31.12 47.90 -23.30
C GLN A 39 32.55 47.80 -23.86
N GLY A 40 32.86 48.72 -24.80
CA GLY A 40 34.05 48.66 -25.62
C GLY A 40 35.32 48.50 -24.81
N VAL A 41 36.10 47.53 -25.21
CA VAL A 41 37.53 47.46 -24.87
C VAL A 41 38.22 48.57 -25.65
N ASP A 42 38.44 49.74 -25.01
CA ASP A 42 39.35 50.76 -25.53
C ASP A 42 40.73 50.12 -25.65
N SER A 43 41.30 50.11 -26.82
CA SER A 43 42.61 49.53 -27.12
C SER A 43 43.77 50.47 -26.70
N ASP A 44 43.47 51.48 -25.90
CA ASP A 44 44.42 52.50 -25.45
C ASP A 44 45.33 51.94 -24.36
N GLN A 45 46.63 52.12 -24.52
CA GLN A 45 47.62 51.61 -23.62
C GLN A 45 47.88 52.60 -22.44
N GLU A 46 47.71 52.16 -21.22
CA GLU A 46 47.98 53.00 -20.07
C GLU A 46 49.46 53.33 -19.91
N ILE A 47 49.78 54.61 -19.68
CA ILE A 47 51.14 55.08 -19.37
C ILE A 47 51.12 55.93 -18.09
N THR A 48 52.24 55.95 -17.38
CA THR A 48 52.39 56.80 -16.19
C THR A 48 52.47 58.29 -16.57
N TYR A 49 51.95 59.17 -15.72
CA TYR A 49 51.96 60.61 -15.93
C TYR A 49 53.38 61.17 -16.17
N ASN A 50 54.41 60.65 -15.47
CA ASN A 50 55.83 61.01 -15.71
C ASN A 50 56.30 60.65 -17.10
N LYS A 51 55.83 59.52 -17.66
CA LYS A 51 56.16 59.10 -19.01
C LYS A 51 55.49 60.03 -20.04
N PHE A 52 54.24 60.44 -19.77
CA PHE A 52 53.54 61.45 -20.58
C PHE A 52 54.30 62.80 -20.65
N LEU A 53 54.79 63.33 -19.48
CA LEU A 53 55.58 64.57 -19.44
C LEU A 53 56.86 64.43 -20.23
N LYS A 54 57.55 63.31 -20.16
CA LYS A 54 58.75 63.03 -20.99
C LYS A 54 58.44 63.00 -22.46
N MET A 55 57.27 62.46 -22.87
CA MET A 55 56.83 62.47 -24.29
C MET A 55 56.52 63.90 -24.79
N ILE A 56 56.06 64.78 -23.91
CA ILE A 56 55.90 66.22 -24.27
C ILE A 56 57.24 66.85 -24.50
N ASP A 57 58.22 66.67 -23.59
CA ASP A 57 59.59 67.22 -23.69
C ASP A 57 60.32 66.70 -24.94
N GLU A 58 60.14 65.43 -25.32
CA GLU A 58 60.69 64.78 -26.49
C GLU A 58 59.96 65.13 -27.82
N LYS A 59 58.90 65.99 -27.74
CA LYS A 59 58.05 66.38 -28.86
C LYS A 59 57.38 65.19 -29.63
N LYS A 60 57.17 64.13 -28.96
CA LYS A 60 56.55 62.88 -29.51
C LYS A 60 55.01 62.87 -29.44
N VAL A 61 54.36 63.84 -28.82
CA VAL A 61 52.92 63.97 -28.72
C VAL A 61 52.42 64.88 -29.85
N GLU A 62 51.32 64.43 -30.50
CA GLU A 62 50.60 65.12 -31.53
C GLU A 62 49.41 65.88 -31.03
N LYS A 63 48.56 65.21 -30.25
CA LYS A 63 47.31 65.73 -29.67
C LYS A 63 47.10 65.22 -28.29
N VAL A 64 46.50 66.05 -27.42
CA VAL A 64 46.09 65.71 -26.09
C VAL A 64 44.61 66.06 -25.87
N GLU A 65 43.81 65.09 -25.40
CA GLU A 65 42.43 65.33 -25.05
C GLU A 65 42.23 65.07 -23.54
N ILE A 66 41.85 66.09 -22.81
CA ILE A 66 41.65 66.02 -21.35
C ILE A 66 40.20 65.69 -21.07
N LYS A 67 39.98 64.46 -20.58
CA LYS A 67 38.67 63.98 -20.14
C LYS A 67 38.47 64.18 -18.63
N SER A 68 37.29 63.88 -18.14
CA SER A 68 36.94 64.07 -16.73
C SER A 68 37.79 63.20 -15.78
N ASP A 69 38.17 61.99 -16.20
CA ASP A 69 38.87 60.99 -15.39
C ASP A 69 40.29 60.69 -15.88
N ARG A 70 40.58 60.94 -17.14
CA ARG A 70 41.85 60.58 -17.82
C ARG A 70 42.28 61.59 -18.85
N ILE A 71 43.53 61.50 -19.26
CA ILE A 71 44.10 62.30 -20.37
C ILE A 71 44.42 61.30 -21.49
N LEU A 72 43.81 61.48 -22.65
CA LEU A 72 44.12 60.73 -23.86
C LEU A 72 45.27 61.43 -24.64
N ILE A 73 46.22 60.65 -25.13
CA ILE A 73 47.46 61.14 -25.72
C ILE A 73 47.65 60.45 -27.06
N THR A 74 47.60 61.18 -28.11
CA THR A 74 47.89 60.69 -29.45
C THR A 74 49.37 60.97 -29.75
N ALA A 75 50.18 59.94 -29.96
CA ALA A 75 51.58 60.09 -30.29
C ALA A 75 51.78 60.33 -31.77
N LYS A 76 52.87 61.09 -32.11
CA LYS A 76 53.28 61.30 -33.51
C LYS A 76 53.71 60.00 -34.19
N LYS A 77 53.46 59.84 -35.47
CA LYS A 77 53.86 58.62 -36.19
C LYS A 77 55.37 58.50 -36.26
N GLU A 78 55.89 57.35 -35.88
CA GLU A 78 57.23 56.93 -36.13
C GLU A 78 57.34 56.32 -37.53
N SER A 79 58.49 56.50 -38.20
CA SER A 79 58.72 56.00 -39.56
C SER A 79 58.55 54.48 -39.61
N GLY A 80 57.35 54.01 -40.09
CA GLY A 80 57.00 52.59 -40.23
C GLY A 80 55.63 52.23 -39.69
N ASP A 81 54.98 53.04 -38.85
CA ASP A 81 53.66 52.76 -38.26
C ASP A 81 52.50 53.25 -39.14
N LYS A 82 51.50 52.40 -39.37
CA LYS A 82 50.32 52.74 -40.20
C LYS A 82 49.28 53.60 -39.49
N VAL A 83 49.28 53.61 -38.17
CA VAL A 83 48.27 54.31 -37.32
C VAL A 83 49.00 55.00 -36.14
N ASN A 84 48.50 56.17 -35.72
CA ASN A 84 49.00 56.82 -34.50
C ASN A 84 48.74 55.92 -33.28
N LYS A 85 49.68 55.81 -32.35
CA LYS A 85 49.48 55.07 -31.09
C LYS A 85 48.76 56.00 -30.14
N GLU A 86 47.67 55.44 -29.52
CA GLU A 86 46.89 56.13 -28.50
C GLU A 86 47.27 55.60 -27.16
N TYR A 87 47.53 56.52 -26.22
CA TYR A 87 47.84 56.23 -24.84
C TYR A 87 46.91 56.98 -23.92
N TYR A 88 46.69 56.49 -22.72
CA TYR A 88 45.98 57.26 -21.69
C TYR A 88 46.76 57.28 -20.36
N THR A 89 46.54 58.34 -19.57
CA THR A 89 47.05 58.44 -18.23
C THR A 89 45.99 59.06 -17.32
N GLY A 90 46.03 58.75 -16.02
CA GLY A 90 45.11 59.34 -15.04
C GLY A 90 45.32 60.88 -14.96
N ARG A 91 44.21 61.61 -14.78
CA ARG A 91 44.25 63.05 -14.63
C ARG A 91 44.89 63.43 -13.29
N MET A 92 45.98 64.24 -13.36
CA MET A 92 46.60 64.88 -12.17
C MET A 92 46.31 66.38 -12.21
N ASN A 93 46.17 66.98 -11.01
CA ASN A 93 46.05 68.43 -10.88
C ASN A 93 47.44 69.05 -11.02
N ASP A 94 47.88 69.32 -12.26
CA ASP A 94 49.12 70.01 -12.57
C ASP A 94 48.76 71.31 -13.29
N ASP A 95 48.85 72.42 -12.51
CA ASP A 95 48.54 73.78 -13.02
C ASP A 95 49.50 74.22 -14.13
N GLN A 96 50.63 73.56 -14.29
CA GLN A 96 51.62 73.88 -15.31
C GLN A 96 51.44 73.05 -16.59
N LEU A 97 50.52 72.10 -16.62
CA LEU A 97 50.32 71.24 -17.76
C LEU A 97 49.95 72.02 -19.07
N VAL A 98 49.00 72.97 -18.89
CA VAL A 98 48.56 73.81 -20.04
C VAL A 98 49.71 74.65 -20.59
N GLU A 99 50.53 75.25 -19.75
CA GLU A 99 51.70 76.02 -20.11
C GLU A 99 52.77 75.15 -20.81
N LYS A 100 52.98 73.93 -20.38
CA LYS A 100 53.88 72.92 -21.00
C LYS A 100 53.35 72.52 -22.39
N LEU A 101 52.06 72.27 -22.53
CA LEU A 101 51.43 71.94 -23.84
C LEU A 101 51.52 73.06 -24.84
N GLU A 102 51.27 74.33 -24.40
CA GLU A 102 51.40 75.51 -25.27
C GLU A 102 52.86 75.72 -25.69
N LYS A 103 53.84 75.66 -24.79
CA LYS A 103 55.23 75.75 -25.08
C LYS A 103 55.72 74.68 -26.07
N ALA A 104 55.19 73.50 -25.99
CA ALA A 104 55.48 72.36 -26.87
C ALA A 104 54.71 72.46 -28.21
N LYS A 105 53.79 73.42 -28.40
CA LYS A 105 52.90 73.58 -29.53
C LYS A 105 52.10 72.32 -29.84
N ILE A 106 51.58 71.65 -28.83
CA ILE A 106 50.72 70.48 -28.96
C ILE A 106 49.26 70.94 -28.98
N ASP A 107 48.49 70.33 -29.89
CA ASP A 107 47.05 70.59 -29.95
C ASP A 107 46.36 69.92 -28.78
N PHE A 108 45.62 70.67 -27.94
CA PHE A 108 44.91 70.11 -26.79
C PHE A 108 43.51 70.69 -26.71
N ASN A 109 42.58 69.80 -26.24
CA ASN A 109 41.19 70.13 -25.99
C ASN A 109 40.73 69.51 -24.71
N GLN A 110 39.74 70.12 -24.05
CA GLN A 110 39.04 69.60 -22.95
C GLN A 110 37.65 69.19 -23.38
N GLU A 111 37.27 67.91 -23.11
CA GLU A 111 35.93 67.41 -23.39
C GLU A 111 34.90 68.13 -22.48
N VAL A 112 33.88 68.75 -23.08
CA VAL A 112 32.72 69.27 -22.36
C VAL A 112 31.70 68.15 -22.29
N PRO A 113 31.45 67.54 -21.10
CA PRO A 113 30.53 66.43 -21.02
C PRO A 113 29.12 66.89 -21.37
N ASP A 114 28.55 66.25 -22.42
CA ASP A 114 27.11 66.38 -22.70
C ASP A 114 26.31 65.53 -21.72
N THR A 115 26.03 66.13 -20.55
CA THR A 115 25.38 65.46 -19.44
C THR A 115 23.95 65.03 -19.76
N THR A 116 23.30 65.63 -20.74
CA THR A 116 21.88 65.37 -21.03
C THR A 116 21.66 64.09 -21.80
N SER A 117 22.46 63.86 -22.85
CA SER A 117 22.37 62.67 -23.69
C SER A 117 22.86 61.41 -22.95
N ALA A 118 23.92 61.52 -22.15
CA ALA A 118 24.44 60.39 -21.33
C ALA A 118 23.46 59.97 -20.26
N ILE A 119 22.81 60.91 -19.56
CA ILE A 119 21.80 60.62 -18.54
C ILE A 119 20.56 59.94 -19.14
N VAL A 120 20.07 60.45 -20.28
CA VAL A 120 18.94 59.83 -21.01
C VAL A 120 19.26 58.42 -21.49
N ALA A 121 20.46 58.21 -22.01
CA ALA A 121 20.91 56.89 -22.47
C ALA A 121 21.00 55.90 -21.29
N GLN A 122 21.53 56.33 -20.15
CA GLN A 122 21.65 55.50 -18.93
C GLN A 122 20.28 55.11 -18.34
N TYR A 123 19.34 56.05 -18.28
CA TYR A 123 17.96 55.73 -17.84
C TYR A 123 17.22 54.83 -18.85
N ALA A 124 17.37 55.07 -20.15
CA ALA A 124 16.77 54.24 -21.17
C ALA A 124 17.30 52.80 -21.08
N MET A 125 18.59 52.62 -20.85
CA MET A 125 19.25 51.31 -20.75
C MET A 125 18.78 50.50 -19.54
N ASN A 126 18.38 51.17 -18.44
CA ASN A 126 17.85 50.53 -17.23
C ASN A 126 16.33 50.31 -17.26
N ILE A 127 15.57 51.24 -17.85
CA ILE A 127 14.10 51.19 -17.87
C ILE A 127 13.57 50.27 -18.97
N ILE A 128 14.16 50.22 -20.14
CA ILE A 128 13.71 49.42 -21.28
C ILE A 128 13.66 47.91 -20.93
N PRO A 129 14.70 47.30 -20.33
CA PRO A 129 14.63 45.88 -19.89
C PRO A 129 13.54 45.63 -18.87
N LEU A 130 13.33 46.57 -17.93
CA LEU A 130 12.28 46.46 -16.91
C LEU A 130 10.87 46.50 -17.52
N VAL A 131 10.63 47.38 -18.47
CA VAL A 131 9.36 47.48 -19.21
C VAL A 131 9.09 46.22 -20.04
N ILE A 132 10.13 45.71 -20.70
CA ILE A 132 10.04 44.44 -21.46
C ILE A 132 9.72 43.28 -20.51
N PHE A 133 10.36 43.23 -19.35
CA PHE A 133 10.13 42.19 -18.35
C PHE A 133 8.70 42.24 -17.81
N ILE A 134 8.18 43.42 -17.46
CA ILE A 134 6.80 43.62 -17.02
C ILE A 134 5.82 43.25 -18.15
N ALA A 135 6.07 43.67 -19.38
CA ALA A 135 5.24 43.32 -20.52
C ALA A 135 5.20 41.79 -20.76
N LEU A 136 6.34 41.12 -20.58
CA LEU A 136 6.46 39.66 -20.67
C LEU A 136 5.69 38.94 -19.56
N ILE A 137 5.76 39.45 -18.34
CA ILE A 137 4.96 38.92 -17.20
C ILE A 137 3.46 39.10 -17.49
N VAL A 138 3.04 40.28 -17.92
CA VAL A 138 1.63 40.56 -18.25
C VAL A 138 1.15 39.71 -19.43
N TRP A 139 1.99 39.51 -20.44
CA TRP A 139 1.68 38.62 -21.56
C TRP A 139 1.60 37.16 -21.13
N MET A 140 2.52 36.71 -20.28
CA MET A 140 2.54 35.36 -19.73
C MET A 140 1.31 35.09 -18.84
N THR A 141 0.95 36.05 -17.97
CA THR A 141 -0.25 35.93 -17.12
C THR A 141 -1.53 35.95 -17.96
N ARG A 142 -1.61 36.77 -19.01
CA ARG A 142 -2.74 36.78 -19.95
C ARG A 142 -2.84 35.50 -20.79
N LYS A 143 -1.73 34.89 -21.16
CA LYS A 143 -1.68 33.62 -21.90
C LYS A 143 -2.01 32.44 -20.99
N MET A 144 -1.57 32.45 -19.72
CA MET A 144 -1.96 31.48 -18.69
C MET A 144 -3.44 31.60 -18.30
N SER A 145 -4.01 32.80 -18.34
CA SER A 145 -5.43 33.01 -18.06
C SER A 145 -6.37 32.54 -19.19
N LYS A 146 -5.90 32.49 -20.44
CA LYS A 146 -6.66 31.96 -21.58
C LYS A 146 -6.50 30.45 -21.82
N GLY A 147 -5.52 29.82 -21.17
CA GLY A 147 -5.27 28.36 -21.22
C GLY A 147 -5.49 27.77 -19.83
N GLY A 148 -6.73 27.58 -19.37
CA GLY A 148 -7.10 26.83 -18.15
C GLY A 148 -6.23 27.15 -16.94
N GLY A 149 -6.66 28.12 -16.16
CA GLY A 149 -5.89 28.71 -15.07
C GLY A 149 -5.29 27.74 -14.06
N MET A 150 -4.32 28.20 -13.33
CA MET A 150 -3.72 27.65 -12.10
C MET A 150 -4.76 27.31 -11.00
N MET A 151 -6.05 27.54 -11.23
CA MET A 151 -7.19 27.04 -10.45
C MET A 151 -7.56 25.58 -10.76
N GLY A 152 -6.83 24.89 -11.63
CA GLY A 152 -7.01 23.45 -11.91
C GLY A 152 -6.34 22.52 -10.88
N ILE A 153 -5.62 23.02 -9.89
CA ILE A 153 -5.05 22.21 -8.81
C ILE A 153 -6.15 21.58 -7.93
N GLY A 154 -7.35 22.13 -7.92
CA GLY A 154 -8.50 21.58 -7.19
C GLY A 154 -9.43 20.65 -7.99
N LYS A 155 -9.27 20.52 -9.31
CA LYS A 155 -10.01 19.51 -10.09
C LYS A 155 -9.20 18.23 -10.15
N SER A 156 -9.44 17.37 -9.19
CA SER A 156 -8.90 16.03 -9.13
C SER A 156 -9.34 15.24 -10.37
N ASN A 157 -8.37 14.83 -11.19
CA ASN A 157 -8.52 13.75 -12.16
C ASN A 157 -8.48 12.36 -11.48
N ALA A 158 -8.86 12.25 -10.21
CA ALA A 158 -9.11 10.95 -9.63
C ALA A 158 -10.22 10.29 -10.46
N LYS A 159 -9.90 9.19 -11.12
CA LYS A 159 -10.88 8.39 -11.83
C LYS A 159 -11.89 7.89 -10.81
N MET A 160 -12.99 8.63 -10.63
CA MET A 160 -14.15 8.10 -9.95
C MET A 160 -14.72 7.01 -10.83
N TYR A 161 -14.71 5.78 -10.32
CA TYR A 161 -15.38 4.69 -11.01
C TYR A 161 -16.87 4.81 -10.75
N VAL A 162 -17.59 5.30 -11.74
CA VAL A 162 -19.05 5.29 -11.76
C VAL A 162 -19.48 4.13 -12.62
N GLU A 163 -19.95 3.06 -12.00
CA GLU A 163 -20.58 1.93 -12.68
C GLU A 163 -22.09 2.22 -12.75
N LYS A 164 -22.61 2.46 -13.93
CA LYS A 164 -24.07 2.68 -14.12
C LYS A 164 -24.88 1.44 -13.79
N GLN A 165 -24.33 0.26 -14.02
CA GLN A 165 -24.86 -1.05 -13.66
C GLN A 165 -23.67 -1.95 -13.29
N THR A 166 -23.69 -2.54 -12.11
CA THR A 166 -22.60 -3.40 -11.62
C THR A 166 -22.64 -4.80 -12.23
N GLY A 167 -23.80 -5.24 -12.77
CA GLY A 167 -24.01 -6.59 -13.28
C GLY A 167 -23.96 -7.70 -12.21
N VAL A 168 -23.66 -7.37 -10.97
CA VAL A 168 -23.55 -8.30 -9.82
C VAL A 168 -24.79 -8.17 -8.96
N THR A 169 -25.37 -9.31 -8.53
CA THR A 169 -26.56 -9.37 -7.68
C THR A 169 -26.30 -10.23 -6.44
N PHE A 170 -27.27 -10.33 -5.52
CA PHE A 170 -27.13 -11.21 -4.35
C PHE A 170 -27.00 -12.69 -4.71
N LYS A 171 -27.34 -13.10 -5.92
CA LYS A 171 -27.14 -14.46 -6.43
C LYS A 171 -25.67 -14.80 -6.67
N ASP A 172 -24.83 -13.78 -6.84
CA ASP A 172 -23.40 -13.91 -7.07
C ASP A 172 -22.60 -13.84 -5.74
N VAL A 173 -23.29 -13.57 -4.63
CA VAL A 173 -22.73 -13.56 -3.26
C VAL A 173 -23.24 -14.77 -2.51
N ALA A 174 -22.36 -15.65 -2.13
CA ALA A 174 -22.66 -16.86 -1.37
C ALA A 174 -22.21 -16.75 0.10
N GLY A 175 -22.89 -17.47 0.98
CA GLY A 175 -22.47 -17.66 2.36
C GLY A 175 -22.44 -16.41 3.24
N GLN A 176 -23.32 -15.47 3.03
CA GLN A 176 -23.45 -14.21 3.78
C GLN A 176 -24.94 -13.85 3.98
N ASP A 177 -25.73 -14.83 4.44
CA ASP A 177 -27.19 -14.69 4.44
C ASP A 177 -27.68 -13.58 5.35
N GLU A 178 -27.13 -13.42 6.56
CA GLU A 178 -27.50 -12.37 7.50
C GLU A 178 -27.09 -10.97 7.00
N ALA A 179 -25.92 -10.87 6.37
CA ALA A 179 -25.47 -9.63 5.78
C ALA A 179 -26.34 -9.24 4.56
N LYS A 180 -26.73 -10.22 3.74
CA LYS A 180 -27.66 -10.02 2.60
C LYS A 180 -29.04 -9.58 3.10
N GLU A 181 -29.58 -10.21 4.13
CA GLU A 181 -30.88 -9.85 4.72
C GLU A 181 -30.87 -8.40 5.23
N SER A 182 -29.83 -8.02 5.98
CA SER A 182 -29.65 -6.66 6.48
C SER A 182 -29.53 -5.63 5.36
N LEU A 183 -28.93 -5.99 4.24
CA LEU A 183 -28.75 -5.11 3.07
C LEU A 183 -29.98 -5.12 2.13
N GLN A 184 -30.81 -6.17 2.18
CA GLN A 184 -32.06 -6.22 1.43
C GLN A 184 -33.02 -5.09 1.83
N GLU A 185 -32.98 -4.69 3.11
CA GLU A 185 -33.77 -3.53 3.58
C GLU A 185 -33.27 -2.23 2.91
N VAL A 186 -31.98 -2.08 2.64
CA VAL A 186 -31.41 -0.93 1.92
C VAL A 186 -31.89 -0.93 0.46
N VAL A 187 -31.93 -2.12 -0.17
CA VAL A 187 -32.44 -2.29 -1.54
C VAL A 187 -33.92 -1.94 -1.62
N ASP A 188 -34.73 -2.49 -0.69
CA ASP A 188 -36.20 -2.21 -0.65
C ASP A 188 -36.49 -0.71 -0.45
N PHE A 189 -35.66 -0.07 0.40
CA PHE A 189 -35.74 1.38 0.58
C PHE A 189 -35.44 2.17 -0.71
N LEU A 190 -34.35 1.83 -1.42
CA LEU A 190 -34.01 2.52 -2.67
C LEU A 190 -35.14 2.39 -3.74
N HIS A 191 -35.87 1.28 -3.72
CA HIS A 191 -37.01 1.05 -4.60
C HIS A 191 -38.29 1.74 -4.12
N ASN A 192 -38.58 1.69 -2.82
CA ASN A 192 -39.85 2.07 -2.23
C ASN A 192 -39.72 3.00 -1.01
N PRO A 193 -39.07 4.18 -1.12
CA PRO A 193 -38.84 5.06 0.03
C PRO A 193 -40.13 5.52 0.72
N GLY A 194 -41.24 5.68 -0.02
CA GLY A 194 -42.52 6.09 0.50
C GLY A 194 -43.14 5.12 1.50
N LYS A 195 -42.89 3.81 1.40
CA LYS A 195 -43.35 2.78 2.33
C LYS A 195 -42.80 2.99 3.74
N TYR A 196 -41.56 3.38 3.86
CA TYR A 196 -40.89 3.62 5.12
C TYR A 196 -41.27 4.97 5.74
N THR A 197 -41.33 6.02 4.93
CA THR A 197 -41.67 7.36 5.41
C THR A 197 -43.12 7.47 5.86
N SER A 198 -44.05 6.69 5.26
CA SER A 198 -45.47 6.68 5.64
C SER A 198 -45.72 6.20 7.08
N VAL A 199 -44.88 5.35 7.61
CA VAL A 199 -44.94 4.86 9.01
C VAL A 199 -44.02 5.62 9.95
N GLY A 200 -43.35 6.68 9.48
CA GLY A 200 -42.43 7.51 10.27
C GLY A 200 -41.06 6.90 10.50
N ALA A 201 -40.68 5.84 9.77
CA ALA A 201 -39.38 5.24 9.85
C ALA A 201 -38.30 6.20 9.30
N LYS A 202 -37.22 6.38 10.07
CA LYS A 202 -36.02 7.10 9.63
C LYS A 202 -35.09 6.11 8.98
N LEU A 203 -34.67 6.45 7.78
CA LEU A 203 -33.83 5.60 6.97
C LEU A 203 -32.36 5.75 7.36
N PRO A 204 -31.60 4.64 7.38
CA PRO A 204 -30.17 4.73 7.62
C PRO A 204 -29.52 5.53 6.49
N LYS A 205 -28.71 6.51 6.83
CA LYS A 205 -27.91 7.25 5.86
C LYS A 205 -26.79 6.41 5.29
N GLY A 206 -26.27 5.47 6.10
CA GLY A 206 -25.18 4.63 5.69
C GLY A 206 -25.10 3.30 6.44
N ALA A 207 -24.45 2.32 5.80
CA ALA A 207 -24.09 1.05 6.40
C ALA A 207 -22.57 0.80 6.31
N LEU A 208 -22.02 0.31 7.40
CA LEU A 208 -20.61 -0.07 7.51
C LEU A 208 -20.49 -1.59 7.44
N LEU A 209 -19.75 -2.08 6.45
CA LEU A 209 -19.38 -3.48 6.30
C LEU A 209 -18.04 -3.73 7.01
N GLY A 210 -18.07 -4.42 8.14
CA GLY A 210 -16.88 -4.78 8.92
C GLY A 210 -16.59 -6.27 8.82
N GLY A 211 -15.32 -6.68 8.77
CA GLY A 211 -14.95 -8.09 8.79
C GLY A 211 -13.56 -8.37 8.21
N PRO A 212 -13.12 -9.65 8.24
CA PRO A 212 -11.82 -10.04 7.73
C PRO A 212 -11.60 -9.69 6.26
N PRO A 213 -10.34 -9.51 5.80
CA PRO A 213 -10.06 -9.36 4.38
C PRO A 213 -10.49 -10.62 3.60
N GLY A 214 -10.88 -10.46 2.34
CA GLY A 214 -11.26 -11.58 1.48
C GLY A 214 -12.68 -12.15 1.71
N THR A 215 -13.47 -11.62 2.64
CA THR A 215 -14.85 -12.09 2.91
C THR A 215 -15.91 -11.58 1.92
N GLY A 216 -15.52 -10.75 0.92
CA GLY A 216 -16.43 -10.29 -0.13
C GLY A 216 -17.17 -8.99 0.14
N LYS A 217 -16.70 -8.14 1.08
CA LYS A 217 -17.35 -6.85 1.42
C LYS A 217 -17.59 -5.95 0.20
N THR A 218 -16.58 -5.78 -0.65
CA THR A 218 -16.68 -4.99 -1.88
C THR A 218 -17.65 -5.62 -2.89
N LEU A 219 -17.67 -6.96 -3.01
CA LEU A 219 -18.60 -7.70 -3.85
C LEU A 219 -20.05 -7.52 -3.36
N LEU A 220 -20.25 -7.62 -2.05
CA LEU A 220 -21.55 -7.43 -1.42
C LEU A 220 -22.10 -6.02 -1.65
N ALA A 221 -21.25 -4.98 -1.53
CA ALA A 221 -21.63 -3.60 -1.83
C ALA A 221 -22.03 -3.42 -3.31
N LYS A 222 -21.32 -4.06 -4.24
CA LYS A 222 -21.69 -4.08 -5.67
C LYS A 222 -23.01 -4.81 -5.92
N ALA A 223 -23.23 -5.91 -5.20
CA ALA A 223 -24.47 -6.68 -5.30
C ALA A 223 -25.69 -5.88 -4.86
N VAL A 224 -25.57 -5.09 -3.78
CA VAL A 224 -26.63 -4.16 -3.34
C VAL A 224 -27.01 -3.18 -4.45
N ALA A 225 -26.03 -2.59 -5.12
CA ALA A 225 -26.28 -1.64 -6.20
C ALA A 225 -26.90 -2.30 -7.45
N GLY A 226 -26.44 -3.52 -7.76
CA GLY A 226 -27.02 -4.29 -8.87
C GLY A 226 -28.44 -4.78 -8.61
N GLU A 227 -28.74 -5.21 -7.40
CA GLU A 227 -30.08 -5.59 -6.97
C GLU A 227 -31.02 -4.39 -6.96
N ALA A 228 -30.55 -3.24 -6.45
CA ALA A 228 -31.29 -1.99 -6.47
C ALA A 228 -31.36 -1.33 -7.87
N LYS A 229 -30.55 -1.78 -8.83
CA LYS A 229 -30.46 -1.21 -10.20
C LYS A 229 -30.15 0.28 -10.21
N VAL A 230 -29.29 0.73 -9.30
CA VAL A 230 -28.88 2.14 -9.16
C VAL A 230 -27.40 2.32 -9.50
N PRO A 231 -26.96 3.53 -9.89
CA PRO A 231 -25.56 3.85 -10.10
C PRO A 231 -24.72 3.62 -8.84
N PHE A 232 -23.51 3.10 -9.04
CA PHE A 232 -22.55 2.76 -8.00
C PHE A 232 -21.28 3.60 -8.14
N PHE A 233 -21.02 4.45 -7.15
CA PHE A 233 -19.81 5.26 -7.03
C PHE A 233 -18.85 4.53 -6.11
N SER A 234 -17.70 4.06 -6.61
CA SER A 234 -16.72 3.34 -5.81
C SER A 234 -15.41 4.09 -5.72
N LEU A 235 -14.92 4.27 -4.49
CA LEU A 235 -13.59 4.82 -4.20
C LEU A 235 -12.95 4.06 -3.02
N SER A 236 -11.60 4.00 -3.03
CA SER A 236 -10.86 3.60 -1.82
C SER A 236 -10.67 4.80 -0.90
N GLY A 237 -10.72 4.61 0.41
CA GLY A 237 -10.39 5.63 1.40
C GLY A 237 -9.01 6.22 1.20
N SER A 238 -8.05 5.43 0.72
CA SER A 238 -6.70 5.89 0.35
C SER A 238 -6.69 6.93 -0.78
N ALA A 239 -7.70 6.94 -1.67
CA ALA A 239 -7.81 7.93 -2.74
C ALA A 239 -8.10 9.35 -2.24
N PHE A 240 -8.51 9.50 -0.99
CA PHE A 240 -8.73 10.80 -0.36
C PHE A 240 -7.50 11.31 0.40
N VAL A 241 -6.47 10.48 0.59
CA VAL A 241 -5.24 10.87 1.28
C VAL A 241 -4.23 11.41 0.26
N GLU A 242 -3.90 12.69 0.38
CA GLU A 242 -2.95 13.38 -0.52
C GLU A 242 -1.89 14.13 0.29
N MET A 243 -0.79 14.52 -0.37
CA MET A 243 0.27 15.31 0.29
C MET A 243 -0.13 16.78 0.51
N TYR A 244 -1.14 17.27 -0.20
CA TYR A 244 -1.57 18.68 -0.13
C TYR A 244 -2.85 18.82 0.68
N VAL A 245 -2.78 19.65 1.74
CA VAL A 245 -3.90 19.91 2.62
C VAL A 245 -5.10 20.48 1.85
N GLY A 246 -6.28 19.90 2.08
CA GLY A 246 -7.56 20.33 1.49
C GLY A 246 -7.95 19.68 0.17
N VAL A 247 -7.06 18.91 -0.48
CA VAL A 247 -7.38 18.19 -1.72
C VAL A 247 -8.35 17.04 -1.44
N GLY A 248 -8.10 16.27 -0.38
CA GLY A 248 -8.98 15.19 0.05
C GLY A 248 -10.41 15.68 0.37
N ALA A 249 -10.51 16.76 1.13
CA ALA A 249 -11.79 17.39 1.44
C ALA A 249 -12.53 17.89 0.20
N SER A 250 -11.82 18.40 -0.81
CA SER A 250 -12.43 18.80 -2.09
C SER A 250 -12.97 17.61 -2.85
N ARG A 251 -12.25 16.48 -2.85
CA ARG A 251 -12.71 15.22 -3.49
C ARG A 251 -13.98 14.68 -2.85
N VAL A 252 -14.06 14.73 -1.52
CA VAL A 252 -15.28 14.33 -0.80
C VAL A 252 -16.47 15.18 -1.25
N ARG A 253 -16.34 16.50 -1.28
CA ARG A 253 -17.39 17.40 -1.76
C ARG A 253 -17.81 17.13 -3.20
N ASP A 254 -16.84 16.92 -4.09
CA ASP A 254 -17.11 16.66 -5.51
C ASP A 254 -17.84 15.32 -5.70
N LEU A 255 -17.47 14.29 -4.93
CA LEU A 255 -18.12 12.98 -4.93
C LEU A 255 -19.58 13.10 -4.53
N PHE A 256 -19.88 13.72 -3.37
CA PHE A 256 -21.26 13.88 -2.90
C PHE A 256 -22.09 14.74 -3.84
N LYS A 257 -21.52 15.81 -4.39
CA LYS A 257 -22.20 16.65 -5.39
C LYS A 257 -22.58 15.87 -6.66
N GLN A 258 -21.68 15.03 -7.17
CA GLN A 258 -21.97 14.20 -8.35
C GLN A 258 -22.99 13.12 -8.04
N ALA A 259 -22.88 12.46 -6.90
CA ALA A 259 -23.83 11.44 -6.46
C ALA A 259 -25.24 12.03 -6.28
N GLN A 260 -25.37 13.21 -5.68
CA GLN A 260 -26.66 13.90 -5.56
C GLN A 260 -27.31 14.23 -6.91
N GLN A 261 -26.52 14.47 -7.96
CA GLN A 261 -27.03 14.70 -9.32
C GLN A 261 -27.52 13.42 -10.00
N MET A 262 -27.04 12.26 -9.53
CA MET A 262 -27.36 10.95 -10.10
C MET A 262 -28.26 10.10 -9.18
N ALA A 263 -28.81 10.69 -8.14
CA ALA A 263 -29.70 9.99 -7.20
C ALA A 263 -30.99 9.49 -7.90
N PRO A 264 -31.50 8.28 -7.59
CA PRO A 264 -31.01 7.39 -6.54
C PRO A 264 -29.69 6.69 -6.91
N CYS A 265 -28.75 6.59 -5.96
CA CYS A 265 -27.45 5.96 -6.17
C CYS A 265 -26.81 5.50 -4.86
N ILE A 266 -25.77 4.68 -4.97
CA ILE A 266 -24.95 4.24 -3.84
C ILE A 266 -23.54 4.81 -3.97
N ILE A 267 -23.03 5.41 -2.89
CA ILE A 267 -21.62 5.74 -2.72
C ILE A 267 -20.99 4.61 -1.89
N PHE A 268 -19.91 4.03 -2.37
CA PHE A 268 -19.14 3.03 -1.64
C PHE A 268 -17.71 3.52 -1.40
N ILE A 269 -17.29 3.50 -0.13
CA ILE A 269 -15.92 3.83 0.29
C ILE A 269 -15.29 2.57 0.85
N ASP A 270 -14.36 2.00 0.10
CA ASP A 270 -13.57 0.86 0.59
C ASP A 270 -12.41 1.34 1.47
N GLU A 271 -11.97 0.51 2.40
CA GLU A 271 -10.86 0.85 3.32
C GLU A 271 -11.06 2.21 4.01
N ILE A 272 -12.25 2.46 4.54
CA ILE A 272 -12.58 3.76 5.16
C ILE A 272 -11.67 4.11 6.34
N ASP A 273 -11.05 3.14 6.96
CA ASP A 273 -10.05 3.31 8.04
C ASP A 273 -8.81 4.09 7.59
N ALA A 274 -8.55 4.20 6.27
CA ALA A 274 -7.48 5.07 5.75
C ALA A 274 -7.69 6.55 6.12
N ILE A 275 -8.95 7.02 6.20
CA ILE A 275 -9.32 8.40 6.54
C ILE A 275 -10.02 8.51 7.89
N GLY A 276 -10.67 7.44 8.34
CA GLY A 276 -11.56 7.40 9.50
C GLY A 276 -10.91 6.97 10.82
N LYS A 277 -9.58 6.93 10.92
CA LYS A 277 -8.88 6.46 12.12
C LYS A 277 -9.07 7.40 13.31
N SER A 278 -9.28 6.82 14.52
CA SER A 278 -9.41 7.55 15.79
C SER A 278 -8.16 8.36 16.14
N ARG A 279 -8.36 9.47 16.88
CA ARG A 279 -7.34 10.49 17.22
C ARG A 279 -6.32 10.06 18.28
N ASP A 280 -6.49 8.91 18.92
CA ASP A 280 -5.80 8.55 20.17
C ASP A 280 -4.34 8.07 20.04
N THR A 281 -3.71 8.11 18.88
CA THR A 281 -2.36 7.53 18.74
C THR A 281 -1.45 8.36 17.83
N GLN A 282 -0.72 9.27 18.41
CA GLN A 282 0.52 9.92 17.98
C GLN A 282 0.44 11.45 17.84
N MET A 283 1.24 12.13 18.65
CA MET A 283 1.69 13.52 18.46
C MET A 283 2.44 13.60 17.12
N GLY A 284 1.78 14.12 16.08
CA GLY A 284 2.40 14.35 14.77
C GLY A 284 1.37 14.40 13.66
N GLY A 285 0.84 15.55 13.38
CA GLY A 285 -0.07 16.03 12.37
C GLY A 285 -0.33 15.18 11.15
N ASN A 286 -1.56 14.71 11.05
CA ASN A 286 -2.20 14.38 9.79
C ASN A 286 -3.40 15.33 9.57
N ASP A 287 -3.12 16.64 9.57
CA ASP A 287 -4.14 17.70 9.39
C ASP A 287 -5.02 17.45 8.16
N GLU A 288 -4.47 16.85 7.11
CA GLU A 288 -5.20 16.54 5.90
C GLU A 288 -6.24 15.43 6.09
N ARG A 289 -5.86 14.34 6.78
CA ARG A 289 -6.80 13.23 7.05
C ARG A 289 -7.94 13.70 7.94
N GLU A 290 -7.62 14.47 8.97
CA GLU A 290 -8.62 15.04 9.87
C GLU A 290 -9.55 16.00 9.13
N GLN A 291 -9.02 16.86 8.27
CA GLN A 291 -9.82 17.77 7.45
C GLN A 291 -10.72 17.00 6.48
N THR A 292 -10.21 15.92 5.88
CA THR A 292 -10.97 15.04 4.98
C THR A 292 -12.08 14.30 5.73
N LEU A 293 -11.77 13.75 6.91
CA LEU A 293 -12.77 13.12 7.78
C LEU A 293 -13.86 14.12 8.19
N ASN A 294 -13.48 15.31 8.65
CA ASN A 294 -14.45 16.34 9.04
C ASN A 294 -15.33 16.76 7.86
N GLN A 295 -14.79 16.84 6.64
CA GLN A 295 -15.57 17.10 5.44
C GLN A 295 -16.54 15.94 5.13
N LEU A 296 -16.09 14.68 5.25
CA LEU A 296 -16.97 13.51 5.08
C LEU A 296 -18.13 13.55 6.07
N LEU A 297 -17.85 13.81 7.34
CA LEU A 297 -18.87 13.95 8.38
C LEU A 297 -19.87 15.07 8.06
N ALA A 298 -19.37 16.22 7.58
CA ALA A 298 -20.22 17.36 7.20
C ALA A 298 -21.12 17.00 6.00
N GLU A 299 -20.60 16.31 4.99
CA GLU A 299 -21.41 15.87 3.84
C GLU A 299 -22.46 14.83 4.27
N MET A 300 -22.10 13.88 5.16
CA MET A 300 -23.03 12.89 5.71
C MET A 300 -24.16 13.55 6.51
N ASP A 301 -23.84 14.56 7.29
CA ASP A 301 -24.86 15.30 8.07
C ASP A 301 -25.75 16.15 7.15
N GLY A 302 -25.19 16.70 6.07
CA GLY A 302 -25.81 17.65 5.17
C GLY A 302 -26.73 17.05 4.10
N PHE A 303 -26.63 15.73 3.78
CA PHE A 303 -27.52 15.14 2.79
C PHE A 303 -28.81 14.60 3.42
N GLU A 304 -29.91 14.73 2.66
CA GLU A 304 -31.21 14.21 3.04
C GLU A 304 -31.36 12.79 2.46
N SER A 305 -31.62 11.81 3.34
CA SER A 305 -31.84 10.41 2.94
C SER A 305 -33.04 10.22 1.99
N ASN A 306 -33.99 11.15 1.99
CA ASN A 306 -35.18 11.11 1.12
C ASN A 306 -34.85 11.19 -0.37
N LYS A 307 -33.64 11.62 -0.76
CA LYS A 307 -33.24 11.71 -2.17
C LYS A 307 -32.73 10.39 -2.76
N GLY A 308 -32.76 9.31 -2.01
CA GLY A 308 -32.32 7.99 -2.48
C GLY A 308 -30.78 7.85 -2.56
N LEU A 309 -30.03 8.62 -1.77
CA LEU A 309 -28.59 8.47 -1.63
C LEU A 309 -28.29 7.59 -0.41
N VAL A 310 -27.53 6.52 -0.61
CA VAL A 310 -27.06 5.62 0.46
C VAL A 310 -25.55 5.54 0.42
N LEU A 311 -24.93 5.67 1.58
CA LEU A 311 -23.48 5.53 1.75
C LEU A 311 -23.16 4.13 2.32
N LEU A 312 -22.38 3.34 1.59
CA LEU A 312 -21.80 2.11 2.08
C LEU A 312 -20.31 2.33 2.34
N ALA A 313 -19.77 1.77 3.40
CA ALA A 313 -18.35 1.75 3.62
C ALA A 313 -17.88 0.36 4.01
N ALA A 314 -16.63 0.02 3.71
CA ALA A 314 -16.02 -1.22 4.14
C ALA A 314 -14.73 -0.97 4.90
N THR A 315 -14.46 -1.80 5.91
CA THR A 315 -13.22 -1.78 6.68
C THR A 315 -12.88 -3.18 7.20
N ASN A 316 -11.59 -3.45 7.32
CA ASN A 316 -11.09 -4.62 8.04
C ASN A 316 -10.80 -4.31 9.52
N ARG A 317 -10.95 -3.03 9.94
CA ARG A 317 -10.59 -2.53 11.28
C ARG A 317 -11.69 -1.63 11.86
N PRO A 318 -12.90 -2.14 12.09
CA PRO A 318 -14.00 -1.32 12.59
C PRO A 318 -13.69 -0.65 13.94
N GLU A 319 -12.86 -1.29 14.76
CA GLU A 319 -12.41 -0.79 16.07
C GLU A 319 -11.47 0.42 15.99
N MET A 320 -10.83 0.65 14.84
CA MET A 320 -9.92 1.77 14.64
C MET A 320 -10.65 3.04 14.18
N LEU A 321 -11.94 2.94 13.84
CA LEU A 321 -12.70 4.05 13.32
C LEU A 321 -13.04 5.08 14.41
N ASP A 322 -13.01 6.37 14.01
CA ASP A 322 -13.47 7.45 14.88
C ASP A 322 -14.94 7.23 15.26
N PRO A 323 -15.26 7.23 16.57
CA PRO A 323 -16.64 7.06 17.04
C PRO A 323 -17.64 8.04 16.40
N ALA A 324 -17.18 9.19 15.91
CA ALA A 324 -18.02 10.15 15.21
C ALA A 324 -18.65 9.59 13.93
N LEU A 325 -17.97 8.68 13.21
CA LEU A 325 -18.51 8.00 12.02
C LEU A 325 -19.67 7.06 12.37
N LEU A 326 -19.66 6.52 13.59
CA LEU A 326 -20.58 5.48 14.05
C LEU A 326 -21.79 6.04 14.79
N ARG A 327 -21.94 7.38 14.85
CA ARG A 327 -23.10 8.04 15.48
C ARG A 327 -24.35 7.91 14.61
N PRO A 328 -25.55 7.85 15.22
CA PRO A 328 -26.82 7.88 14.47
C PRO A 328 -26.87 9.05 13.50
N GLY A 329 -27.40 8.79 12.30
CA GLY A 329 -27.43 9.76 11.21
C GLY A 329 -26.19 9.72 10.29
N ARG A 330 -25.28 8.75 10.49
CA ARG A 330 -24.07 8.51 9.67
C ARG A 330 -24.00 7.06 9.26
N PHE A 331 -23.07 6.25 9.80
CA PHE A 331 -23.10 4.79 9.63
C PHE A 331 -23.97 4.17 10.72
N ASP A 332 -25.26 4.28 10.53
CA ASP A 332 -26.28 3.82 11.49
C ASP A 332 -26.30 2.31 11.64
N ARG A 333 -26.00 1.62 10.53
CA ARG A 333 -25.99 0.17 10.49
C ARG A 333 -24.56 -0.36 10.41
N ARG A 334 -24.28 -1.33 11.28
CA ARG A 334 -23.03 -2.09 11.27
C ARG A 334 -23.34 -3.50 10.88
N ILE A 335 -22.84 -3.92 9.74
CA ILE A 335 -23.04 -5.25 9.19
C ILE A 335 -21.72 -5.97 9.24
N ILE A 336 -21.66 -7.06 9.98
CA ILE A 336 -20.48 -7.88 10.08
C ILE A 336 -20.52 -8.90 8.94
N VAL A 337 -19.43 -8.94 8.17
CA VAL A 337 -19.23 -9.89 7.08
C VAL A 337 -18.17 -10.88 7.54
N GLU A 338 -18.62 -11.96 8.16
CA GLU A 338 -17.78 -12.96 8.82
C GLU A 338 -17.14 -13.92 7.80
N ARG A 339 -16.26 -14.79 8.29
CA ARG A 339 -15.81 -15.95 7.52
C ARG A 339 -16.97 -16.87 7.28
N PRO A 340 -17.08 -17.47 6.08
CA PRO A 340 -18.17 -18.38 5.78
C PRO A 340 -18.08 -19.66 6.65
N ASP A 341 -19.21 -20.11 7.19
CA ASP A 341 -19.37 -21.42 7.79
C ASP A 341 -19.29 -22.54 6.74
N LEU A 342 -19.42 -23.79 7.13
CA LEU A 342 -19.35 -24.94 6.22
C LEU A 342 -20.32 -24.79 5.03
N LYS A 343 -21.58 -24.47 5.31
CA LYS A 343 -22.60 -24.26 4.29
C LYS A 343 -22.22 -23.12 3.34
N GLY A 344 -21.80 -22.00 3.91
CA GLY A 344 -21.33 -20.83 3.16
C GLY A 344 -20.11 -21.15 2.28
N ARG A 345 -19.15 -21.93 2.76
CA ARG A 345 -17.99 -22.37 1.96
C ARG A 345 -18.42 -23.22 0.78
N VAL A 346 -19.33 -24.20 1.00
CA VAL A 346 -19.90 -25.00 -0.09
C VAL A 346 -20.59 -24.12 -1.14
N GLU A 347 -21.37 -23.15 -0.71
CA GLU A 347 -22.06 -22.22 -1.61
C GLU A 347 -21.06 -21.33 -2.39
N VAL A 348 -20.02 -20.82 -1.72
CA VAL A 348 -18.94 -20.03 -2.36
C VAL A 348 -18.21 -20.89 -3.41
N LEU A 349 -17.84 -22.12 -3.06
CA LEU A 349 -17.23 -23.06 -4.01
C LEU A 349 -18.13 -23.33 -5.21
N LYS A 350 -19.43 -23.54 -5.00
CA LYS A 350 -20.43 -23.72 -6.09
C LYS A 350 -20.52 -22.48 -6.99
N VAL A 351 -20.50 -21.27 -6.43
CA VAL A 351 -20.55 -20.04 -7.23
C VAL A 351 -19.31 -19.93 -8.14
N HIS A 352 -18.12 -20.15 -7.58
CA HIS A 352 -16.87 -20.05 -8.34
C HIS A 352 -16.61 -21.23 -9.29
N SER A 353 -17.32 -22.34 -9.11
CA SER A 353 -17.22 -23.52 -9.99
C SER A 353 -18.16 -23.48 -11.20
N LYS A 354 -19.09 -22.54 -11.29
CA LYS A 354 -20.10 -22.47 -12.37
C LYS A 354 -19.53 -22.54 -13.78
N ASP A 355 -18.39 -21.87 -14.00
CA ASP A 355 -17.74 -21.77 -15.30
C ASP A 355 -16.56 -22.74 -15.44
N VAL A 356 -16.34 -23.63 -14.46
CA VAL A 356 -15.25 -24.61 -14.42
C VAL A 356 -15.81 -26.00 -14.70
N LYS A 357 -15.20 -26.71 -15.67
CA LYS A 357 -15.57 -28.10 -15.94
C LYS A 357 -15.04 -28.99 -14.85
N MET A 358 -15.92 -29.64 -14.13
CA MET A 358 -15.60 -30.63 -13.09
C MET A 358 -15.97 -32.04 -13.55
N ASP A 359 -15.26 -33.04 -13.08
CA ASP A 359 -15.57 -34.44 -13.31
C ASP A 359 -16.52 -35.00 -12.23
N GLU A 360 -16.91 -36.26 -12.37
CA GLU A 360 -17.87 -36.92 -11.47
C GLU A 360 -17.27 -37.24 -10.09
N THR A 361 -15.96 -37.09 -9.90
CA THR A 361 -15.30 -37.36 -8.61
C THR A 361 -15.41 -36.22 -7.61
N VAL A 362 -15.84 -35.01 -8.08
CA VAL A 362 -15.77 -33.81 -7.30
C VAL A 362 -16.84 -33.75 -6.22
N ASP A 363 -16.40 -33.71 -4.99
CA ASP A 363 -17.18 -33.45 -3.78
C ASP A 363 -16.72 -32.09 -3.16
N LEU A 364 -17.55 -31.06 -3.35
CA LEU A 364 -17.28 -29.73 -2.82
C LEU A 364 -17.49 -29.63 -1.30
N GLU A 365 -18.24 -30.54 -0.71
CA GLU A 365 -18.45 -30.58 0.73
C GLU A 365 -17.21 -31.06 1.46
N ALA A 366 -16.55 -32.09 0.92
CA ALA A 366 -15.26 -32.55 1.42
C ALA A 366 -14.18 -31.45 1.34
N ILE A 367 -14.18 -30.65 0.27
CA ILE A 367 -13.26 -29.50 0.14
C ILE A 367 -13.62 -28.39 1.15
N ALA A 368 -14.90 -28.12 1.34
CA ALA A 368 -15.35 -27.11 2.32
C ALA A 368 -14.96 -27.53 3.76
N LEU A 369 -15.04 -28.81 4.10
CA LEU A 369 -14.55 -29.35 5.39
C LEU A 369 -13.04 -29.15 5.54
N ALA A 370 -12.27 -29.50 4.49
CA ALA A 370 -10.82 -29.37 4.51
C ALA A 370 -10.32 -27.91 4.52
N THR A 371 -11.20 -26.94 4.31
CA THR A 371 -10.88 -25.51 4.25
C THR A 371 -11.52 -24.70 5.38
N SER A 372 -11.64 -25.29 6.56
CA SER A 372 -12.15 -24.59 7.73
C SER A 372 -11.39 -23.28 7.98
N GLY A 373 -12.12 -22.18 8.22
CA GLY A 373 -11.55 -20.84 8.42
C GLY A 373 -11.08 -20.11 7.15
N ALA A 374 -11.17 -20.71 5.96
CA ALA A 374 -10.86 -20.03 4.68
C ALA A 374 -11.89 -18.94 4.37
N VAL A 375 -11.45 -17.87 3.73
CA VAL A 375 -12.31 -16.79 3.26
C VAL A 375 -12.71 -16.97 1.80
N GLY A 376 -13.70 -16.22 1.33
CA GLY A 376 -14.22 -16.35 -0.04
C GLY A 376 -13.16 -16.19 -1.13
N SER A 377 -12.17 -15.30 -0.94
CA SER A 377 -11.05 -15.14 -1.87
C SER A 377 -10.14 -16.36 -1.96
N ASP A 378 -9.94 -17.07 -0.84
CA ASP A 378 -9.10 -18.27 -0.81
C ASP A 378 -9.79 -19.39 -1.57
N LEU A 379 -11.09 -19.59 -1.32
CA LEU A 379 -11.91 -20.59 -1.99
C LEU A 379 -11.98 -20.35 -3.51
N ALA A 380 -12.13 -19.09 -3.93
CA ALA A 380 -12.09 -18.71 -5.35
C ALA A 380 -10.73 -19.03 -5.97
N ASN A 381 -9.64 -18.75 -5.24
CA ASN A 381 -8.28 -19.07 -5.71
C ASN A 381 -8.05 -20.58 -5.79
N MET A 382 -8.59 -21.36 -4.85
CA MET A 382 -8.50 -22.83 -4.88
C MET A 382 -9.15 -23.43 -6.14
N ILE A 383 -10.34 -22.96 -6.51
CA ILE A 383 -11.00 -23.40 -7.74
C ILE A 383 -10.16 -23.06 -8.97
N ASN A 384 -9.58 -21.86 -9.01
CA ASN A 384 -8.71 -21.46 -10.12
C ASN A 384 -7.39 -22.26 -10.18
N GLU A 385 -6.70 -22.48 -9.04
CA GLU A 385 -5.49 -23.31 -9.00
C GLU A 385 -5.79 -24.76 -9.38
N ALA A 386 -6.94 -25.33 -8.97
CA ALA A 386 -7.37 -26.67 -9.39
C ALA A 386 -7.57 -26.77 -10.91
N ALA A 387 -8.20 -25.76 -11.51
CA ALA A 387 -8.37 -25.69 -12.97
C ALA A 387 -7.01 -25.62 -13.69
N ILE A 388 -6.09 -24.80 -13.18
CA ILE A 388 -4.72 -24.70 -13.71
C ILE A 388 -3.99 -26.05 -13.56
N ASN A 389 -4.15 -26.75 -12.43
CA ASN A 389 -3.54 -28.07 -12.19
C ASN A 389 -4.07 -29.13 -13.15
N ALA A 390 -5.38 -29.17 -13.40
CA ALA A 390 -5.99 -30.08 -14.36
C ALA A 390 -5.40 -29.90 -15.77
N VAL A 391 -5.29 -28.64 -16.24
CA VAL A 391 -4.70 -28.33 -17.57
C VAL A 391 -3.22 -28.70 -17.61
N LYS A 392 -2.45 -28.43 -16.56
CA LYS A 392 -1.03 -28.79 -16.45
C LYS A 392 -0.80 -30.30 -16.55
N ASN A 393 -1.75 -31.10 -16.05
CA ASN A 393 -1.74 -32.57 -16.13
C ASN A 393 -2.44 -33.11 -17.39
N GLY A 394 -2.71 -32.27 -18.40
CA GLY A 394 -3.27 -32.67 -19.69
C GLY A 394 -4.76 -33.06 -19.63
N ARG A 395 -5.50 -32.67 -18.59
CA ARG A 395 -6.92 -32.96 -18.40
C ARG A 395 -7.80 -31.79 -18.78
N ASN A 396 -9.04 -32.08 -19.22
CA ASN A 396 -10.02 -31.05 -19.62
C ASN A 396 -11.10 -30.81 -18.57
N ALA A 397 -11.02 -31.46 -17.42
CA ALA A 397 -11.92 -31.32 -16.31
C ALA A 397 -11.12 -31.40 -14.98
N VAL A 398 -11.60 -30.73 -13.98
CA VAL A 398 -11.04 -30.73 -12.62
C VAL A 398 -11.55 -31.96 -11.88
N SER A 399 -10.64 -32.69 -11.25
CA SER A 399 -10.93 -33.84 -10.40
C SER A 399 -10.85 -33.46 -8.92
N GLN A 400 -11.34 -34.33 -8.04
CA GLN A 400 -11.19 -34.17 -6.59
C GLN A 400 -9.73 -34.04 -6.15
N ALA A 401 -8.81 -34.78 -6.81
CA ALA A 401 -7.38 -34.70 -6.52
C ALA A 401 -6.80 -33.31 -6.84
N ASP A 402 -7.27 -32.65 -7.91
CA ASP A 402 -6.83 -31.28 -8.23
C ASP A 402 -7.28 -30.28 -7.20
N LEU A 403 -8.49 -30.45 -6.66
CA LEU A 403 -9.02 -29.57 -5.61
C LEU A 403 -8.24 -29.73 -4.31
N PHE A 404 -7.92 -30.96 -3.89
CA PHE A 404 -7.09 -31.17 -2.70
C PHE A 404 -5.67 -30.61 -2.88
N GLU A 405 -5.05 -30.78 -4.05
CA GLU A 405 -3.75 -30.16 -4.34
C GLU A 405 -3.85 -28.63 -4.33
N ALA A 406 -4.95 -28.05 -4.83
CA ALA A 406 -5.18 -26.61 -4.77
C ALA A 406 -5.37 -26.10 -3.34
N VAL A 407 -6.05 -26.85 -2.46
CA VAL A 407 -6.13 -26.57 -1.02
C VAL A 407 -4.73 -26.49 -0.43
N GLU A 408 -3.88 -27.48 -0.70
CA GLU A 408 -2.50 -27.48 -0.21
C GLU A 408 -1.68 -26.31 -0.76
N VAL A 409 -1.81 -26.01 -2.07
CA VAL A 409 -1.11 -24.89 -2.70
C VAL A 409 -1.49 -23.55 -2.05
N VAL A 410 -2.77 -23.35 -1.71
CA VAL A 410 -3.25 -22.10 -1.14
C VAL A 410 -2.90 -21.99 0.35
N LEU A 411 -2.99 -23.08 1.11
CA LEU A 411 -2.75 -23.07 2.57
C LEU A 411 -1.27 -23.20 2.94
N VAL A 412 -0.50 -24.02 2.22
CA VAL A 412 0.89 -24.38 2.59
C VAL A 412 1.91 -23.96 1.54
N GLY A 413 1.45 -23.62 0.34
CA GLY A 413 2.29 -23.22 -0.79
C GLY A 413 2.60 -24.34 -1.78
N LYS A 414 3.23 -23.97 -2.90
CA LYS A 414 3.59 -24.90 -3.97
C LYS A 414 4.75 -25.80 -3.54
N GLU A 415 4.79 -27.01 -4.11
CA GLU A 415 5.91 -27.94 -3.94
C GLU A 415 7.23 -27.33 -4.40
N LYS A 416 8.27 -27.45 -3.59
CA LYS A 416 9.65 -27.04 -3.91
C LYS A 416 10.40 -28.18 -4.56
N LYS A 417 10.50 -28.17 -5.89
CA LYS A 417 11.23 -29.20 -6.65
C LYS A 417 12.75 -29.08 -6.54
N ASP A 418 13.27 -27.92 -6.22
CA ASP A 418 14.72 -27.64 -6.22
C ASP A 418 15.39 -27.89 -4.85
N ARG A 419 14.62 -28.19 -3.80
CA ARG A 419 15.15 -28.44 -2.47
C ARG A 419 15.24 -29.93 -2.20
N VAL A 420 16.42 -30.48 -2.39
CA VAL A 420 16.73 -31.87 -2.02
C VAL A 420 17.20 -31.90 -0.57
N MET A 421 16.36 -32.45 0.32
CA MET A 421 16.79 -32.73 1.69
C MET A 421 17.83 -33.86 1.68
N ASN A 422 18.84 -33.75 2.55
CA ASN A 422 19.77 -34.87 2.75
C ASN A 422 19.06 -36.03 3.48
N GLN A 423 19.67 -37.20 3.49
CA GLN A 423 19.03 -38.41 4.06
C GLN A 423 18.75 -38.29 5.56
N GLU A 424 19.61 -37.58 6.31
CA GLU A 424 19.43 -37.36 7.74
C GLU A 424 18.29 -36.39 8.00
N GLU A 425 18.23 -35.26 7.31
CA GLU A 425 17.11 -34.30 7.42
C GLU A 425 15.78 -34.96 7.03
N ARG A 426 15.77 -35.72 5.95
CA ARG A 426 14.58 -36.47 5.49
C ARG A 426 14.08 -37.44 6.56
N LYS A 427 15.00 -38.13 7.24
CA LYS A 427 14.66 -39.01 8.35
C LYS A 427 14.08 -38.24 9.54
N ILE A 428 14.74 -37.15 9.95
CA ILE A 428 14.28 -36.33 11.06
C ILE A 428 12.88 -35.78 10.77
N VAL A 429 12.66 -35.18 9.59
CA VAL A 429 11.34 -34.62 9.21
C VAL A 429 10.28 -35.73 9.19
N SER A 430 10.60 -36.94 8.68
CA SER A 430 9.63 -38.03 8.68
C SER A 430 9.17 -38.43 10.08
N TYR A 431 10.10 -38.57 11.03
CA TYR A 431 9.75 -38.87 12.40
C TYR A 431 8.99 -37.72 13.08
N HIS A 432 9.33 -36.48 12.76
CA HIS A 432 8.65 -35.29 13.23
C HIS A 432 7.17 -35.30 12.81
N GLU A 433 6.90 -35.45 11.50
CA GLU A 433 5.54 -35.46 10.98
C GLU A 433 4.72 -36.66 11.46
N VAL A 434 5.35 -37.84 11.49
CA VAL A 434 4.68 -39.04 12.04
C VAL A 434 4.43 -38.89 13.54
N GLY A 435 5.32 -38.20 14.28
CA GLY A 435 5.12 -37.87 15.68
C GLY A 435 3.83 -37.07 15.91
N HIS A 436 3.58 -36.04 15.12
CA HIS A 436 2.34 -35.27 15.14
C HIS A 436 1.12 -36.16 14.83
N ALA A 437 1.19 -36.92 13.75
CA ALA A 437 0.09 -37.75 13.30
C ALA A 437 -0.26 -38.87 14.30
N LEU A 438 0.76 -39.56 14.83
CA LEU A 438 0.57 -40.67 15.76
C LEU A 438 0.02 -40.20 17.09
N VAL A 439 0.57 -39.11 17.67
CA VAL A 439 0.06 -38.52 18.90
C VAL A 439 -1.40 -38.10 18.74
N SER A 440 -1.76 -37.49 17.60
CA SER A 440 -3.15 -37.13 17.32
C SER A 440 -4.05 -38.34 17.18
N ALA A 441 -3.63 -39.39 16.49
CA ALA A 441 -4.44 -40.59 16.29
C ALA A 441 -4.67 -41.39 17.61
N LEU A 442 -3.75 -41.29 18.56
CA LEU A 442 -3.85 -41.92 19.86
C LEU A 442 -4.82 -41.22 20.83
N GLN A 443 -5.25 -39.99 20.50
CA GLN A 443 -6.15 -39.21 21.33
C GLN A 443 -7.57 -39.19 20.75
N LYS A 444 -8.57 -39.46 21.62
CA LYS A 444 -9.99 -39.51 21.22
C LYS A 444 -10.56 -38.14 20.81
N ASP A 445 -9.97 -37.08 21.34
CA ASP A 445 -10.47 -35.69 21.15
C ASP A 445 -9.66 -34.93 20.09
N SER A 446 -8.98 -35.66 19.16
CA SER A 446 -8.19 -35.09 18.09
C SER A 446 -8.84 -35.30 16.73
N GLU A 447 -8.49 -34.45 15.76
CA GLU A 447 -8.99 -34.51 14.39
C GLU A 447 -8.32 -35.65 13.59
N PRO A 448 -9.06 -36.34 12.70
CA PRO A 448 -8.50 -37.42 11.87
C PRO A 448 -7.38 -36.95 10.94
N VAL A 449 -6.34 -37.78 10.80
CA VAL A 449 -5.24 -37.54 9.88
C VAL A 449 -5.70 -37.86 8.47
N GLN A 450 -5.62 -36.88 7.58
CA GLN A 450 -5.96 -37.03 6.16
C GLN A 450 -4.75 -37.39 5.32
N LYS A 451 -3.61 -36.74 5.60
CA LYS A 451 -2.39 -36.87 4.79
C LYS A 451 -1.17 -36.50 5.63
N ILE A 452 -0.07 -37.20 5.41
CA ILE A 452 1.25 -36.87 5.96
C ILE A 452 2.23 -36.76 4.80
N THR A 453 3.04 -35.70 4.75
CA THR A 453 4.03 -35.52 3.69
C THR A 453 5.31 -34.89 4.21
N ILE A 454 6.43 -35.31 3.61
CA ILE A 454 7.75 -34.68 3.83
C ILE A 454 8.24 -33.91 2.61
N VAL A 455 7.33 -33.62 1.68
CA VAL A 455 7.66 -32.81 0.49
C VAL A 455 7.68 -31.32 0.86
N PRO A 456 8.83 -30.64 0.72
CA PRO A 456 8.95 -29.23 1.11
C PRO A 456 8.03 -28.32 0.30
N ARG A 457 7.43 -27.32 0.97
CA ARG A 457 6.55 -26.32 0.36
C ARG A 457 7.14 -24.91 0.39
N THR A 458 6.62 -24.02 -0.48
CA THR A 458 7.18 -22.67 -0.66
C THR A 458 6.96 -21.74 0.54
N MET A 459 5.98 -22.00 1.39
CA MET A 459 5.75 -21.22 2.62
C MET A 459 6.63 -21.61 3.80
N GLY A 460 7.65 -22.47 3.57
CA GLY A 460 8.68 -22.77 4.57
C GLY A 460 8.54 -24.11 5.25
N ALA A 461 7.42 -24.79 5.11
CA ALA A 461 7.23 -26.13 5.65
C ALA A 461 8.15 -27.15 4.95
N LEU A 462 8.83 -27.99 5.74
CA LEU A 462 9.64 -29.11 5.26
C LEU A 462 8.81 -30.38 5.11
N GLY A 463 7.78 -30.51 5.90
CA GLY A 463 6.73 -31.49 5.88
C GLY A 463 5.48 -30.90 6.54
N TYR A 464 4.39 -31.61 6.54
CA TYR A 464 3.19 -31.28 7.31
C TYR A 464 2.24 -32.46 7.44
N VAL A 465 1.43 -32.43 8.48
CA VAL A 465 0.27 -33.31 8.68
C VAL A 465 -0.98 -32.50 8.35
N MET A 466 -1.80 -33.03 7.44
CA MET A 466 -3.12 -32.47 7.17
C MET A 466 -4.16 -33.23 8.00
N GLN A 467 -4.86 -32.50 8.84
CA GLN A 467 -5.99 -32.99 9.59
C GLN A 467 -7.26 -32.32 9.08
N THR A 468 -8.37 -33.03 9.06
CA THR A 468 -9.66 -32.48 8.62
C THR A 468 -10.70 -32.90 9.65
N PRO A 469 -11.43 -31.95 10.24
CA PRO A 469 -12.49 -32.28 11.17
C PRO A 469 -13.59 -33.06 10.46
N GLU A 470 -14.24 -33.98 11.16
CA GLU A 470 -15.41 -34.72 10.64
C GLU A 470 -16.64 -33.81 10.58
N GLU A 471 -16.74 -32.87 11.50
CA GLU A 471 -17.82 -31.89 11.60
C GLU A 471 -17.28 -30.50 11.92
N GLU A 472 -17.97 -29.45 11.50
CA GLU A 472 -17.61 -28.09 11.89
C GLU A 472 -17.97 -27.82 13.35
N LYS A 473 -16.97 -27.49 14.18
CA LYS A 473 -17.14 -27.18 15.59
C LYS A 473 -16.87 -25.70 15.85
N PHE A 474 -17.77 -25.08 16.60
CA PHE A 474 -17.64 -23.66 17.03
C PHE A 474 -17.12 -23.50 18.43
N LEU A 475 -17.12 -24.58 19.25
CA LEU A 475 -16.69 -24.57 20.63
C LEU A 475 -15.70 -25.71 20.86
N ASN A 476 -14.55 -25.39 21.46
CA ASN A 476 -13.58 -26.36 21.90
C ASN A 476 -13.64 -26.49 23.41
N THR A 477 -13.68 -27.71 23.90
CA THR A 477 -13.60 -28.03 25.32
C THR A 477 -12.14 -27.90 25.82
N LYS A 478 -11.96 -27.81 27.14
CA LYS A 478 -10.61 -27.82 27.74
C LYS A 478 -9.83 -29.08 27.34
N LYS A 479 -10.49 -30.25 27.25
CA LYS A 479 -9.86 -31.53 26.86
C LYS A 479 -9.38 -31.51 25.41
N GLU A 480 -10.19 -31.02 24.48
CA GLU A 480 -9.81 -30.89 23.08
C GLU A 480 -8.63 -29.96 22.89
N LEU A 481 -8.59 -28.79 23.57
CA LEU A 481 -7.45 -27.90 23.54
C LEU A 481 -6.19 -28.52 24.15
N GLN A 482 -6.33 -29.33 25.23
CA GLN A 482 -5.20 -30.07 25.79
C GLN A 482 -4.70 -31.14 24.82
N ALA A 483 -5.60 -31.90 24.18
CA ALA A 483 -5.22 -32.86 23.13
C ALA A 483 -4.50 -32.18 21.94
N MET A 484 -4.98 -31.00 21.53
CA MET A 484 -4.34 -30.20 20.49
C MET A 484 -2.91 -29.79 20.91
N LEU A 485 -2.68 -29.36 22.15
CA LEU A 485 -1.34 -29.05 22.66
C LEU A 485 -0.40 -30.25 22.60
N VAL A 486 -0.87 -31.42 23.02
CA VAL A 486 -0.09 -32.67 22.98
C VAL A 486 0.26 -33.03 21.55
N GLY A 487 -0.69 -32.92 20.60
CA GLY A 487 -0.49 -33.15 19.19
C GLY A 487 0.53 -32.19 18.57
N MET A 488 0.44 -30.88 18.88
CA MET A 488 1.40 -29.87 18.41
C MET A 488 2.83 -30.12 18.87
N LEU A 489 3.03 -30.73 20.02
CA LEU A 489 4.36 -31.03 20.56
C LEU A 489 4.86 -32.43 20.16
N GLY A 490 4.05 -33.24 19.47
CA GLY A 490 4.35 -34.61 19.05
C GLY A 490 5.59 -34.71 18.16
N GLY A 491 5.77 -33.80 17.19
CA GLY A 491 6.95 -33.78 16.32
C GLY A 491 8.25 -33.57 17.08
N ARG A 492 8.28 -32.61 17.98
CA ARG A 492 9.43 -32.35 18.87
C ARG A 492 9.73 -33.53 19.79
N ALA A 493 8.69 -34.16 20.33
CA ALA A 493 8.84 -35.33 21.20
C ALA A 493 9.41 -36.52 20.41
N ALA A 494 9.00 -36.74 19.15
CA ALA A 494 9.54 -37.77 18.30
C ALA A 494 11.03 -37.56 18.00
N GLU A 495 11.46 -36.33 17.70
CA GLU A 495 12.87 -36.00 17.49
C GLU A 495 13.71 -36.40 18.72
N GLU A 496 13.31 -36.00 19.92
CA GLU A 496 14.04 -36.29 21.15
C GLU A 496 14.13 -37.79 21.45
N ILE A 497 13.02 -38.51 21.33
CA ILE A 497 12.97 -39.96 21.63
C ILE A 497 13.82 -40.78 20.63
N VAL A 498 13.84 -40.36 19.37
CA VAL A 498 14.46 -41.16 18.29
C VAL A 498 15.92 -40.84 18.09
N PHE A 499 16.30 -39.54 18.17
CA PHE A 499 17.61 -39.06 17.80
C PHE A 499 18.41 -38.51 18.98
N ASP A 500 17.84 -38.50 20.19
CA ASP A 500 18.43 -37.89 21.39
C ASP A 500 18.90 -36.43 21.12
N THR A 501 18.20 -35.75 20.23
CA THR A 501 18.46 -34.37 19.84
C THR A 501 17.16 -33.69 19.40
N VAL A 502 17.26 -32.39 19.20
CA VAL A 502 16.11 -31.55 18.86
C VAL A 502 16.52 -30.51 17.81
N THR A 503 15.64 -30.24 16.86
CA THR A 503 15.96 -29.34 15.75
C THR A 503 15.17 -28.03 15.80
N THR A 504 15.51 -27.11 14.91
CA THR A 504 14.77 -25.86 14.73
C THR A 504 13.42 -26.05 14.02
N GLY A 505 13.14 -27.28 13.52
CA GLY A 505 11.91 -27.60 12.78
C GLY A 505 10.64 -27.32 13.59
N ALA A 506 10.67 -27.61 14.88
CA ALA A 506 9.53 -27.44 15.78
C ALA A 506 9.21 -25.98 16.18
N SER A 507 9.90 -24.97 15.63
CA SER A 507 9.73 -23.57 16.07
C SER A 507 8.29 -23.06 15.90
N ASN A 508 7.64 -23.36 14.79
CA ASN A 508 6.26 -22.95 14.52
C ASN A 508 5.25 -23.69 15.41
N ASP A 509 5.50 -24.95 15.71
CA ASP A 509 4.63 -25.77 16.58
C ASP A 509 4.68 -25.29 18.02
N ILE A 510 5.88 -24.93 18.50
CA ILE A 510 6.08 -24.32 19.81
C ILE A 510 5.38 -22.95 19.90
N GLU A 511 5.47 -22.13 18.84
CA GLU A 511 4.79 -20.83 18.80
C GLU A 511 3.26 -21.00 18.87
N LYS A 512 2.69 -21.89 18.05
CA LYS A 512 1.26 -22.22 18.07
C LYS A 512 0.81 -22.78 19.42
N ALA A 513 1.54 -23.78 19.95
CA ALA A 513 1.24 -24.37 21.25
C ALA A 513 1.28 -23.32 22.37
N THR A 514 2.27 -22.42 22.36
CA THR A 514 2.35 -21.32 23.33
C THR A 514 1.16 -20.39 23.22
N SER A 515 0.73 -20.06 22.00
CA SER A 515 -0.43 -19.20 21.75
C SER A 515 -1.73 -19.83 22.27
N VAL A 516 -1.94 -21.13 22.02
CA VAL A 516 -3.12 -21.87 22.49
C VAL A 516 -3.11 -21.96 24.03
N ALA A 517 -1.99 -22.36 24.64
CA ALA A 517 -1.87 -22.46 26.10
C ALA A 517 -2.12 -21.11 26.78
N ARG A 518 -1.59 -20.03 26.21
CA ARG A 518 -1.83 -18.66 26.71
C ARG A 518 -3.30 -18.28 26.60
N ALA A 519 -3.95 -18.53 25.47
CA ALA A 519 -5.38 -18.23 25.28
C ALA A 519 -6.28 -19.02 26.27
N MET A 520 -5.94 -20.29 26.54
CA MET A 520 -6.65 -21.09 27.54
C MET A 520 -6.64 -20.43 28.92
N ILE A 521 -5.54 -19.78 29.29
CA ILE A 521 -5.37 -19.11 30.58
C ILE A 521 -6.02 -17.72 30.57
N THR A 522 -5.65 -16.90 29.55
CA THR A 522 -5.93 -15.45 29.57
C THR A 522 -7.29 -15.07 29.00
N GLN A 523 -7.81 -15.85 28.05
CA GLN A 523 -9.06 -15.54 27.33
C GLN A 523 -10.21 -16.45 27.71
N TYR A 524 -9.95 -17.78 27.87
CA TYR A 524 -11.01 -18.75 28.03
C TYR A 524 -11.28 -19.11 29.52
N GLY A 525 -10.44 -18.63 30.47
CA GLY A 525 -10.62 -18.90 31.90
C GLY A 525 -10.51 -20.39 32.25
N MET A 526 -9.68 -21.16 31.52
CA MET A 526 -9.52 -22.60 31.68
C MET A 526 -8.41 -22.99 32.67
N SER A 527 -7.73 -22.01 33.28
CA SER A 527 -6.75 -22.25 34.35
C SER A 527 -7.43 -22.34 35.71
N GLU A 528 -7.03 -23.31 36.53
CA GLU A 528 -7.50 -23.43 37.90
C GLU A 528 -6.96 -22.31 38.80
N LYS A 529 -5.76 -21.79 38.48
CA LYS A 529 -5.10 -20.76 39.26
C LYS A 529 -5.76 -19.40 39.11
N PHE A 530 -6.13 -19.01 37.87
CA PHE A 530 -6.69 -17.70 37.57
C PHE A 530 -8.23 -17.70 37.52
N GLY A 531 -8.86 -18.84 37.31
CA GLY A 531 -10.32 -18.94 37.27
C GLY A 531 -10.94 -18.11 36.11
N LEU A 532 -12.10 -17.50 36.43
CA LEU A 532 -12.93 -16.79 35.43
C LEU A 532 -12.56 -15.29 35.32
N ILE A 533 -11.32 -14.99 35.05
CA ILE A 533 -10.85 -13.61 34.83
C ILE A 533 -10.33 -13.43 33.42
N GLY A 534 -10.76 -12.37 32.72
CA GLY A 534 -10.22 -11.98 31.43
C GLY A 534 -8.92 -11.17 31.60
N LEU A 535 -7.79 -11.81 31.38
CA LEU A 535 -6.46 -11.24 31.58
C LEU A 535 -5.90 -10.61 30.29
N GLU A 536 -6.58 -10.82 29.19
CA GLU A 536 -6.18 -10.37 27.87
C GLU A 536 -7.40 -9.95 27.05
N SER A 537 -7.24 -8.92 26.21
CA SER A 537 -8.21 -8.52 25.20
C SER A 537 -7.60 -8.57 23.81
N VAL A 538 -8.42 -8.89 22.82
CA VAL A 538 -7.97 -8.97 21.42
C VAL A 538 -8.26 -7.65 20.75
N GLN A 539 -7.19 -6.94 20.34
CA GLN A 539 -7.28 -5.80 19.41
C GLN A 539 -7.14 -6.29 17.96
N ASN A 540 -7.65 -5.50 17.02
CA ASN A 540 -7.65 -5.85 15.58
C ASN A 540 -8.25 -7.23 15.29
N ARG A 541 -9.40 -7.51 15.85
CA ARG A 541 -10.06 -8.83 15.84
C ARG A 541 -10.15 -9.50 14.46
N TYR A 542 -10.26 -8.70 13.40
CA TYR A 542 -10.45 -9.19 12.02
C TYR A 542 -9.15 -9.22 11.18
N LEU A 543 -8.00 -8.87 11.76
CA LEU A 543 -6.71 -8.89 11.07
C LEU A 543 -5.74 -9.84 11.73
N ASP A 544 -4.94 -9.29 12.63
CA ASP A 544 -3.85 -10.00 13.30
C ASP A 544 -4.24 -10.54 14.69
N GLY A 545 -5.41 -10.14 15.16
CA GLY A 545 -5.90 -10.58 16.47
C GLY A 545 -4.94 -10.26 17.61
N ARG A 546 -4.27 -9.10 17.57
CA ARG A 546 -3.19 -8.77 18.49
C ARG A 546 -3.66 -8.81 19.95
N PRO A 547 -3.09 -9.68 20.77
CA PRO A 547 -3.41 -9.74 22.17
C PRO A 547 -2.83 -8.54 22.94
N VAL A 548 -3.62 -8.00 23.86
CA VAL A 548 -3.19 -6.93 24.78
C VAL A 548 -3.49 -7.37 26.19
N MET A 549 -2.43 -7.45 27.00
CA MET A 549 -2.53 -7.84 28.40
C MET A 549 -3.25 -6.76 29.22
N ASN A 550 -4.21 -7.17 30.03
CA ASN A 550 -5.00 -6.32 30.92
C ASN A 550 -4.66 -6.59 32.40
N CYS A 551 -3.42 -6.98 32.68
CA CYS A 551 -2.97 -7.33 34.03
C CYS A 551 -1.64 -6.68 34.39
N GLY A 552 -1.29 -6.66 35.67
CA GLY A 552 -0.01 -6.16 36.14
C GLY A 552 1.15 -7.11 35.82
N GLN A 553 2.38 -6.64 35.96
CA GLN A 553 3.61 -7.39 35.62
C GLN A 553 3.75 -8.69 36.45
N GLU A 554 3.37 -8.67 37.70
CA GLU A 554 3.42 -9.86 38.59
C GLU A 554 2.49 -10.96 38.04
N THR A 555 1.25 -10.61 37.73
CA THR A 555 0.28 -11.54 37.13
C THR A 555 0.75 -12.05 35.78
N ALA A 556 1.36 -11.19 34.95
CA ALA A 556 1.92 -11.60 33.66
C ALA A 556 3.05 -12.63 33.82
N SER A 557 3.93 -12.48 34.82
CA SER A 557 4.94 -13.47 35.15
C SER A 557 4.33 -14.79 35.61
N GLU A 558 3.26 -14.75 36.40
CA GLU A 558 2.55 -15.96 36.84
C GLU A 558 1.85 -16.68 35.69
N ILE A 559 1.31 -15.92 34.69
CA ILE A 559 0.76 -16.50 33.45
C ILE A 559 1.87 -17.23 32.69
N ASP A 560 3.06 -16.64 32.53
CA ASP A 560 4.18 -17.28 31.84
C ASP A 560 4.60 -18.60 32.54
N HIS A 561 4.60 -18.64 33.87
CA HIS A 561 4.90 -19.87 34.61
C HIS A 561 3.83 -20.94 34.36
N GLU A 562 2.56 -20.57 34.33
CA GLU A 562 1.46 -21.54 34.11
C GLU A 562 1.48 -22.05 32.65
N VAL A 563 1.78 -21.18 31.67
CA VAL A 563 1.99 -21.59 30.28
C VAL A 563 3.14 -22.59 30.15
N MET A 564 4.29 -22.30 30.76
CA MET A 564 5.44 -23.24 30.78
C MET A 564 5.08 -24.57 31.38
N LYS A 565 4.31 -24.59 32.49
CA LYS A 565 3.86 -25.80 33.16
C LYS A 565 2.96 -26.62 32.22
N MET A 566 1.94 -25.97 31.61
CA MET A 566 0.99 -26.62 30.70
C MET A 566 1.69 -27.23 29.47
N LEU A 567 2.62 -26.49 28.87
CA LEU A 567 3.41 -26.99 27.72
C LEU A 567 4.30 -28.17 28.13
N LYS A 568 4.92 -28.11 29.30
CA LYS A 568 5.73 -29.22 29.82
C LYS A 568 4.89 -30.48 30.08
N GLU A 569 3.73 -30.34 30.68
CA GLU A 569 2.81 -31.47 30.90
C GLU A 569 2.36 -32.09 29.56
N ALA A 570 1.97 -31.27 28.58
CA ALA A 570 1.61 -31.73 27.26
C ALA A 570 2.78 -32.42 26.52
N TYR A 571 4.00 -31.90 26.67
CA TYR A 571 5.20 -32.48 26.09
C TYR A 571 5.56 -33.86 26.68
N GLU A 572 5.50 -34.00 28.01
CA GLU A 572 5.74 -35.29 28.68
C GLU A 572 4.67 -36.34 28.31
N GLU A 573 3.42 -35.92 28.12
CA GLU A 573 2.36 -36.82 27.64
C GLU A 573 2.62 -37.27 26.20
N ALA A 574 3.03 -36.35 25.30
CA ALA A 574 3.42 -36.70 23.94
C ALA A 574 4.59 -37.71 23.93
N LYS A 575 5.61 -37.50 24.75
CA LYS A 575 6.74 -38.43 24.89
C LYS A 575 6.31 -39.81 25.39
N LYS A 576 5.44 -39.84 26.36
CA LYS A 576 4.90 -41.09 26.90
C LYS A 576 4.16 -41.87 25.81
N LEU A 577 3.21 -41.24 25.11
CA LEU A 577 2.44 -41.86 24.02
C LEU A 577 3.35 -42.43 22.94
N LEU A 578 4.35 -41.64 22.47
CA LEU A 578 5.28 -42.10 21.42
C LEU A 578 6.22 -43.21 21.91
N SER A 579 6.60 -43.22 23.19
CA SER A 579 7.45 -44.27 23.75
C SER A 579 6.67 -45.61 23.91
N GLU A 580 5.40 -45.53 24.27
CA GLU A 580 4.52 -46.71 24.36
C GLU A 580 4.22 -47.31 22.99
N HIS A 581 4.13 -46.48 21.93
CA HIS A 581 3.83 -46.89 20.56
C HIS A 581 5.05 -46.75 19.64
N ARG A 582 6.24 -47.03 20.13
CA ARG A 582 7.50 -46.87 19.38
C ARG A 582 7.57 -47.67 18.08
N GLU A 583 7.03 -48.92 18.08
CA GLU A 583 7.02 -49.77 16.90
C GLU A 583 6.16 -49.17 15.78
N SER A 584 5.02 -48.60 16.13
CA SER A 584 4.13 -47.88 15.18
C SER A 584 4.83 -46.66 14.61
N LEU A 585 5.51 -45.86 15.45
CA LEU A 585 6.29 -44.69 15.01
C LEU A 585 7.37 -45.07 14.00
N ASP A 586 8.15 -46.12 14.30
CA ASP A 586 9.27 -46.57 13.43
C ASP A 586 8.76 -47.10 12.09
N LYS A 587 7.71 -47.93 12.07
CA LYS A 587 7.16 -48.50 10.83
C LYS A 587 6.51 -47.46 9.91
N ILE A 588 5.73 -46.55 10.48
CA ILE A 588 5.08 -45.48 9.72
C ILE A 588 6.12 -44.50 9.18
N ALA A 589 7.13 -44.12 9.97
CA ALA A 589 8.20 -43.26 9.52
C ALA A 589 9.02 -43.87 8.39
N ALA A 590 9.35 -45.17 8.48
CA ALA A 590 10.04 -45.87 7.41
C ALA A 590 9.23 -45.88 6.09
N PHE A 591 7.93 -46.13 6.17
CA PHE A 591 7.04 -46.09 5.03
C PHE A 591 6.88 -44.67 4.44
N LEU A 592 6.84 -43.65 5.28
CA LEU A 592 6.80 -42.24 4.83
C LEU A 592 8.10 -41.82 4.15
N ILE A 593 9.27 -42.28 4.63
CA ILE A 593 10.56 -42.05 3.99
C ILE A 593 10.59 -42.63 2.57
N GLU A 594 10.00 -43.81 2.36
CA GLU A 594 9.96 -44.46 1.05
C GLU A 594 8.99 -43.74 0.09
N LYS A 595 7.76 -43.44 0.55
CA LYS A 595 6.69 -42.88 -0.27
C LYS A 595 6.67 -41.36 -0.38
N GLU A 596 7.34 -40.67 0.51
CA GLU A 596 7.35 -39.18 0.68
C GLU A 596 6.00 -38.56 1.07
N THR A 597 4.90 -39.24 0.73
CA THR A 597 3.54 -38.81 1.05
C THR A 597 2.67 -40.05 1.28
N ILE A 598 1.94 -40.05 2.38
CA ILE A 598 0.99 -41.13 2.72
C ILE A 598 -0.38 -40.55 3.03
N THR A 599 -1.42 -41.27 2.66
CA THR A 599 -2.81 -40.93 2.96
C THR A 599 -3.16 -41.33 4.40
N GLY A 600 -4.19 -40.69 4.99
CA GLY A 600 -4.70 -41.08 6.31
C GLY A 600 -5.14 -42.55 6.36
N LYS A 601 -5.70 -43.09 5.27
CA LYS A 601 -6.05 -44.53 5.16
C LYS A 601 -4.84 -45.46 5.24
N GLU A 602 -3.76 -45.12 4.54
CA GLU A 602 -2.51 -45.92 4.59
C GLU A 602 -1.86 -45.81 5.97
N PHE A 603 -1.88 -44.61 6.57
CA PHE A 603 -1.41 -44.38 7.93
C PHE A 603 -2.17 -45.24 8.95
N MET A 604 -3.51 -45.17 8.95
CA MET A 604 -4.36 -45.92 9.87
C MET A 604 -4.23 -47.44 9.66
N LYS A 605 -4.07 -47.89 8.41
CA LYS A 605 -3.84 -49.30 8.12
C LYS A 605 -2.57 -49.82 8.80
N ILE A 606 -1.45 -49.12 8.64
CA ILE A 606 -0.18 -49.54 9.26
C ILE A 606 -0.30 -49.45 10.77
N PHE A 607 -0.95 -48.43 11.31
CA PHE A 607 -1.18 -48.28 12.73
C PHE A 607 -1.99 -49.47 13.32
N HIS A 608 -3.13 -49.82 12.71
CA HIS A 608 -3.97 -50.93 13.16
C HIS A 608 -3.23 -52.28 13.00
N GLU A 609 -2.47 -52.52 11.94
CA GLU A 609 -1.66 -53.72 11.74
C GLU A 609 -0.61 -53.89 12.85
N VAL A 610 0.01 -52.81 13.33
CA VAL A 610 1.06 -52.86 14.35
C VAL A 610 0.45 -53.02 15.74
N GLU A 611 -0.63 -52.31 16.03
CA GLU A 611 -1.30 -52.37 17.34
C GLU A 611 -2.24 -53.56 17.51
N GLY A 612 -2.42 -54.37 16.46
CA GLY A 612 -3.31 -55.55 16.49
C GLY A 612 -4.79 -55.20 16.63
N ILE A 613 -5.18 -54.01 16.15
CA ILE A 613 -6.57 -53.53 16.14
C ILE A 613 -7.26 -54.08 14.91
N ALA A 614 -8.35 -54.80 15.06
CA ALA A 614 -9.13 -55.27 13.91
C ALA A 614 -9.72 -54.09 13.14
N GLU A 615 -9.58 -54.07 11.78
CA GLU A 615 -10.30 -53.11 10.93
C GLU A 615 -11.82 -53.36 11.12
N GLU A 616 -12.56 -52.32 11.60
CA GLU A 616 -14.02 -52.30 11.59
C GLU A 616 -14.60 -52.05 10.21
#